data_9f745b82a8b5e84e2aa11b055391bf2b
#
_entry.id   9f745b82a8b5e84e2aa11b055391bf2b
#
_cell.length_a   1.000
_cell.length_b   1.000
_cell.length_c   1.000
_cell.angle_alpha   90.00
_cell.angle_beta   90.00
_cell.angle_gamma   90.00
#
_symmetry.space_group_name_H-M   'P 1'
#
loop_
_entity.id
_entity.type
_entity.pdbx_description
1 polymer ?
#
loop_
_entity_poly.entity_id
_entity_poly.type
_entity_poly.pdbx_seq_one_letter_code
_entity_poly.pdbx_strand_id
1 'polypeptide(L)'
;MERVICLFIGYVFGLFQTAYFYGKTKGIDIRKYGSGNAGTTNALRVLGTKAGLIVFAGDCLKCIIAVCITRALCSTGHPENIYLLCLYTGAGSIIGHNFPFYMGFKGGKGIAATAGLILSFHPYFIVMGVVLFFGAFLTTHYVSLGSLLVYAGFMIQMVVCGQMGLFGAMPQSQLYEMYAITAFLTVMAYWKHRQNIVRLIHGNERKTYLFKKKAAEEQTEISGEDK
;
A
#
# COMPACT_ATOMS: atom_id res chain seq x y z
N MET A 1 -18.79 -19.04 -2.89
CA MET A 1 -18.74 -18.80 -1.43
C MET A 1 -17.31 -18.41 -1.00
N GLU A 2 -16.29 -19.12 -1.40
CA GLU A 2 -14.87 -18.94 -1.01
C GLU A 2 -14.35 -17.51 -1.29
N ARG A 3 -14.67 -16.95 -2.46
CA ARG A 3 -14.27 -15.56 -2.83
C ARG A 3 -14.73 -14.52 -1.80
N VAL A 4 -16.00 -14.66 -1.34
CA VAL A 4 -16.57 -13.76 -0.34
C VAL A 4 -15.91 -13.94 1.01
N ILE A 5 -15.64 -15.19 1.41
CA ILE A 5 -14.92 -15.50 2.66
C ILE A 5 -13.51 -14.92 2.62
N CYS A 6 -12.77 -15.10 1.54
CA CYS A 6 -11.42 -14.57 1.36
C CYS A 6 -11.40 -13.03 1.40
N LEU A 7 -12.35 -12.38 0.71
CA LEU A 7 -12.53 -10.93 0.75
C LEU A 7 -12.81 -10.45 2.19
N PHE A 8 -13.68 -11.15 2.92
CA PHE A 8 -14.03 -10.82 4.30
C PHE A 8 -12.84 -11.00 5.25
N ILE A 9 -12.12 -12.11 5.14
CA ILE A 9 -10.87 -12.34 5.91
C ILE A 9 -9.92 -11.16 5.68
N GLY A 10 -9.66 -10.83 4.42
CA GLY A 10 -8.81 -9.69 4.07
C GLY A 10 -9.30 -8.40 4.69
N TYR A 11 -10.61 -8.10 4.59
CA TYR A 11 -11.19 -6.88 5.13
C TYR A 11 -10.98 -6.76 6.64
N VAL A 12 -11.22 -7.83 7.40
CA VAL A 12 -11.01 -7.87 8.85
C VAL A 12 -9.55 -7.56 9.21
N PHE A 13 -8.58 -8.18 8.55
CA PHE A 13 -7.16 -7.86 8.73
C PHE A 13 -6.85 -6.40 8.33
N GLY A 14 -7.45 -5.92 7.25
CA GLY A 14 -7.31 -4.55 6.78
C GLY A 14 -7.78 -3.49 7.77
N LEU A 15 -8.76 -3.82 8.62
CA LEU A 15 -9.28 -2.92 9.65
C LEU A 15 -8.21 -2.46 10.64
N PHE A 16 -7.17 -3.25 10.89
CA PHE A 16 -6.09 -2.83 11.77
C PHE A 16 -5.32 -1.64 11.16
N GLN A 17 -5.49 -0.46 11.74
CA GLN A 17 -4.89 0.79 11.26
C GLN A 17 -3.65 1.13 12.07
N THR A 18 -2.49 0.65 11.63
CA THR A 18 -1.22 0.77 12.37
C THR A 18 -0.90 2.23 12.72
N ALA A 19 -1.09 3.16 11.76
CA ALA A 19 -0.83 4.58 11.99
C ALA A 19 -1.75 5.20 13.06
N TYR A 20 -3.02 4.79 13.09
CA TYR A 20 -3.98 5.27 14.09
C TYR A 20 -3.63 4.77 15.47
N PHE A 21 -3.41 3.45 15.62
CA PHE A 21 -3.08 2.86 16.93
C PHE A 21 -1.72 3.36 17.43
N TYR A 22 -0.71 3.43 16.57
CA TYR A 22 0.60 3.99 16.94
C TYR A 22 0.51 5.46 17.34
N GLY A 23 -0.28 6.28 16.63
CA GLY A 23 -0.55 7.66 17.01
C GLY A 23 -1.19 7.76 18.40
N LYS A 24 -2.14 6.88 18.72
CA LYS A 24 -2.78 6.82 20.05
C LYS A 24 -1.79 6.50 21.16
N THR A 25 -0.81 5.62 20.96
CA THR A 25 0.26 5.37 21.96
C THR A 25 1.17 6.58 22.17
N LYS A 26 1.14 7.57 21.26
CA LYS A 26 1.83 8.86 21.36
C LYS A 26 0.93 10.01 21.80
N GLY A 27 -0.30 9.71 22.24
CA GLY A 27 -1.27 10.70 22.72
C GLY A 27 -1.93 11.53 21.62
N ILE A 28 -1.80 11.15 20.33
CA ILE A 28 -2.34 11.93 19.22
C ILE A 28 -3.27 11.12 18.32
N ASP A 29 -4.20 11.80 17.65
CA ASP A 29 -4.91 11.26 16.50
C ASP A 29 -4.20 11.74 15.22
N ILE A 30 -3.48 10.82 14.56
CA ILE A 30 -2.66 11.12 13.37
C ILE A 30 -3.47 11.77 12.23
N ARG A 31 -4.79 11.59 12.21
CA ARG A 31 -5.69 12.18 11.21
C ARG A 31 -5.87 13.69 11.37
N LYS A 32 -5.51 14.25 12.53
CA LYS A 32 -5.57 15.69 12.80
C LYS A 32 -4.27 16.42 12.48
N TYR A 33 -3.22 15.69 12.03
CA TYR A 33 -1.89 16.24 11.81
C TYR A 33 -1.37 15.95 10.40
N GLY A 34 -0.49 16.79 9.91
CA GLY A 34 0.21 16.63 8.62
C GLY A 34 -0.73 16.64 7.43
N SER A 35 -0.84 15.50 6.73
CA SER A 35 -1.77 15.34 5.59
C SER A 35 -3.15 14.86 6.00
N GLY A 36 -3.37 14.54 7.27
CA GLY A 36 -4.61 13.94 7.76
C GLY A 36 -4.81 12.47 7.38
N ASN A 37 -3.89 11.86 6.64
CA ASN A 37 -4.01 10.47 6.19
C ASN A 37 -3.47 9.50 7.25
N ALA A 38 -4.23 8.42 7.53
CA ALA A 38 -3.82 7.38 8.47
C ALA A 38 -2.88 6.35 7.81
N GLY A 39 -1.66 6.75 7.45
CA GLY A 39 -0.72 5.87 6.76
C GLY A 39 0.75 6.26 6.96
N THR A 40 1.63 5.40 6.43
CA THR A 40 3.09 5.43 6.56
C THR A 40 3.70 6.81 6.35
N THR A 41 3.41 7.46 5.21
CA THR A 41 4.04 8.75 4.86
C THR A 41 3.64 9.88 5.81
N ASN A 42 2.40 9.87 6.33
CA ASN A 42 1.98 10.85 7.32
C ASN A 42 2.62 10.56 8.69
N ALA A 43 2.67 9.29 9.10
CA ALA A 43 3.36 8.89 10.33
C ALA A 43 4.84 9.28 10.30
N LEU A 44 5.52 9.08 9.17
CA LEU A 44 6.93 9.50 8.99
C LEU A 44 7.09 11.02 9.15
N ARG A 45 6.18 11.82 8.57
CA ARG A 45 6.25 13.29 8.65
C ARG A 45 5.97 13.83 10.04
N VAL A 46 4.99 13.26 10.74
CA VAL A 46 4.49 13.77 12.02
C VAL A 46 5.26 13.19 13.21
N LEU A 47 5.59 11.90 13.15
CA LEU A 47 6.16 11.13 14.26
C LEU A 47 7.60 10.64 14.00
N GLY A 48 8.16 10.96 12.83
CA GLY A 48 9.53 10.63 12.45
C GLY A 48 9.71 9.26 11.80
N THR A 49 10.95 8.95 11.41
CA THR A 49 11.28 7.79 10.58
C THR A 49 10.93 6.47 11.23
N LYS A 50 11.20 6.30 12.54
CA LYS A 50 10.87 5.08 13.29
C LYS A 50 9.36 4.78 13.23
N ALA A 51 8.51 5.79 13.41
CA ALA A 51 7.07 5.64 13.32
C ALA A 51 6.63 5.26 11.90
N GLY A 52 7.19 5.92 10.88
CA GLY A 52 6.93 5.57 9.49
C GLY A 52 7.26 4.11 9.17
N LEU A 53 8.40 3.61 9.61
CA LEU A 53 8.82 2.21 9.41
C LEU A 53 7.90 1.22 10.14
N ILE A 54 7.53 1.49 11.39
CA ILE A 54 6.60 0.64 12.15
C ILE A 54 5.25 0.58 11.46
N VAL A 55 4.74 1.73 11.00
CA VAL A 55 3.45 1.80 10.29
C VAL A 55 3.51 1.07 8.96
N PHE A 56 4.59 1.24 8.19
CA PHE A 56 4.78 0.51 6.95
C PHE A 56 4.79 -1.01 7.18
N ALA A 57 5.62 -1.46 8.13
CA ALA A 57 5.74 -2.88 8.45
C ALA A 57 4.40 -3.47 8.93
N GLY A 58 3.69 -2.80 9.84
CA GLY A 58 2.41 -3.28 10.34
C GLY A 58 1.32 -3.35 9.28
N ASP A 59 1.23 -2.33 8.40
CA ASP A 59 0.25 -2.32 7.31
C ASP A 59 0.59 -3.32 6.19
N CYS A 60 1.88 -3.62 5.98
CA CYS A 60 2.35 -4.64 5.06
C CYS A 60 2.07 -6.04 5.63
N LEU A 61 2.49 -6.29 6.87
CA LEU A 61 2.38 -7.59 7.53
C LEU A 61 0.94 -8.06 7.68
N LYS A 62 -0.01 -7.18 8.01
CA LYS A 62 -1.42 -7.57 8.12
C LYS A 62 -1.97 -8.17 6.82
N CYS A 63 -1.56 -7.63 5.66
CA CYS A 63 -1.95 -8.17 4.36
C CYS A 63 -1.23 -9.50 4.08
N ILE A 64 0.08 -9.58 4.33
CA ILE A 64 0.86 -10.81 4.18
C ILE A 64 0.25 -11.93 5.01
N ILE A 65 -0.04 -11.69 6.29
CA ILE A 65 -0.62 -12.69 7.19
C ILE A 65 -1.98 -13.16 6.66
N ALA A 66 -2.86 -12.24 6.25
CA ALA A 66 -4.15 -12.60 5.68
C ALA A 66 -4.02 -13.49 4.44
N VAL A 67 -3.13 -13.12 3.51
CA VAL A 67 -2.88 -13.90 2.29
C VAL A 67 -2.26 -15.27 2.61
N CYS A 68 -1.31 -15.33 3.55
CA CYS A 68 -0.72 -16.59 3.98
C CYS A 68 -1.76 -17.53 4.63
N ILE A 69 -2.67 -17.01 5.45
CA ILE A 69 -3.79 -17.78 6.01
C ILE A 69 -4.67 -18.33 4.89
N THR A 70 -5.08 -17.51 3.93
CA THR A 70 -5.85 -17.97 2.78
C THR A 70 -5.12 -19.06 2.01
N ARG A 71 -3.83 -18.88 1.73
CA ARG A 71 -3.02 -19.87 1.05
C ARG A 71 -2.97 -21.17 1.83
N ALA A 72 -2.75 -21.14 3.14
CA ALA A 72 -2.70 -22.33 3.99
C ALA A 72 -4.05 -23.07 4.03
N LEU A 73 -5.17 -22.36 4.08
CA LEU A 73 -6.50 -22.97 4.17
C LEU A 73 -7.03 -23.49 2.82
N CYS A 74 -6.64 -22.86 1.70
CA CYS A 74 -7.24 -23.13 0.40
C CYS A 74 -6.32 -23.92 -0.56
N SER A 75 -5.03 -24.05 -0.28
CA SER A 75 -4.07 -24.66 -1.23
C SER A 75 -4.35 -26.14 -1.55
N THR A 76 -4.90 -26.90 -0.62
CA THR A 76 -5.22 -28.32 -0.81
C THR A 76 -6.58 -28.53 -1.48
N GLY A 77 -7.57 -27.70 -1.15
CA GLY A 77 -8.92 -27.82 -1.67
C GLY A 77 -9.16 -27.11 -3.02
N HIS A 78 -8.36 -26.09 -3.31
CA HIS A 78 -8.55 -25.21 -4.48
C HIS A 78 -7.21 -24.79 -5.11
N PRO A 79 -6.31 -25.75 -5.45
CA PRO A 79 -4.99 -25.42 -5.96
C PRO A 79 -5.03 -24.59 -7.25
N GLU A 80 -6.01 -24.84 -8.14
CA GLU A 80 -6.21 -24.14 -9.41
C GLU A 80 -6.67 -22.70 -9.23
N ASN A 81 -7.29 -22.36 -8.08
CA ASN A 81 -7.87 -21.05 -7.80
C ASN A 81 -7.05 -20.22 -6.78
N ILE A 82 -5.93 -20.74 -6.30
CA ILE A 82 -5.23 -20.17 -5.14
C ILE A 82 -4.80 -18.71 -5.34
N TYR A 83 -4.33 -18.36 -6.53
CA TYR A 83 -3.95 -16.98 -6.85
C TYR A 83 -5.16 -16.04 -6.84
N LEU A 84 -6.30 -16.49 -7.38
CA LEU A 84 -7.53 -15.72 -7.36
C LEU A 84 -8.02 -15.49 -5.92
N LEU A 85 -8.02 -16.52 -5.07
CA LEU A 85 -8.43 -16.41 -3.67
C LEU A 85 -7.48 -15.52 -2.86
N CYS A 86 -6.17 -15.63 -3.07
CA CYS A 86 -5.18 -14.73 -2.48
C CYS A 86 -5.40 -13.27 -2.92
N LEU A 87 -5.76 -13.04 -4.19
CA LEU A 87 -6.06 -11.70 -4.68
C LEU A 87 -7.31 -11.11 -4.03
N TYR A 88 -8.37 -11.92 -3.82
CA TYR A 88 -9.55 -11.50 -3.05
C TYR A 88 -9.21 -11.09 -1.62
N THR A 89 -8.38 -11.88 -0.96
CA THR A 89 -7.92 -11.57 0.41
C THR A 89 -7.09 -10.27 0.44
N GLY A 90 -6.16 -10.11 -0.49
CA GLY A 90 -5.38 -8.88 -0.61
C GLY A 90 -6.26 -7.66 -0.90
N ALA A 91 -7.23 -7.80 -1.80
CA ALA A 91 -8.22 -6.76 -2.11
C ALA A 91 -9.04 -6.39 -0.86
N GLY A 92 -9.52 -7.38 -0.12
CA GLY A 92 -10.19 -7.16 1.17
C GLY A 92 -9.33 -6.37 2.14
N SER A 93 -8.05 -6.75 2.30
CA SER A 93 -7.11 -6.06 3.18
C SER A 93 -6.88 -4.60 2.78
N ILE A 94 -6.77 -4.32 1.49
CA ILE A 94 -6.62 -2.96 0.96
C ILE A 94 -7.91 -2.16 1.19
N ILE A 95 -9.08 -2.75 0.94
CA ILE A 95 -10.39 -2.10 1.16
C ILE A 95 -10.58 -1.81 2.65
N GLY A 96 -10.31 -2.76 3.55
CA GLY A 96 -10.41 -2.59 4.99
C GLY A 96 -9.46 -1.50 5.53
N HIS A 97 -8.25 -1.41 4.96
CA HIS A 97 -7.32 -0.32 5.27
C HIS A 97 -7.81 1.05 4.76
N ASN A 98 -8.41 1.09 3.57
CA ASN A 98 -8.88 2.35 2.97
C ASN A 98 -10.20 2.85 3.57
N PHE A 99 -11.05 1.92 4.01
CA PHE A 99 -12.42 2.18 4.47
C PHE A 99 -12.76 1.41 5.76
N PRO A 100 -12.03 1.64 6.86
CA PRO A 100 -12.34 1.03 8.16
C PRO A 100 -13.64 1.61 8.73
N PHE A 101 -14.64 0.77 8.96
CA PHE A 101 -15.98 1.21 9.37
C PHE A 101 -15.96 2.00 10.68
N TYR A 102 -15.16 1.55 11.65
CA TYR A 102 -15.05 2.18 12.97
C TYR A 102 -14.36 3.56 12.95
N MET A 103 -13.74 3.93 11.83
CA MET A 103 -13.13 5.25 11.62
C MET A 103 -13.98 6.13 10.68
N GLY A 104 -15.27 5.82 10.50
CA GLY A 104 -16.16 6.51 9.56
C GLY A 104 -15.70 6.37 8.11
N PHE A 105 -15.14 5.21 7.75
CA PHE A 105 -14.62 4.88 6.42
C PHE A 105 -13.48 5.80 5.94
N LYS A 106 -12.78 6.46 6.86
CA LYS A 106 -11.67 7.39 6.60
C LYS A 106 -10.33 6.79 7.04
N GLY A 107 -9.84 5.81 6.31
CA GLY A 107 -8.54 5.16 6.51
C GLY A 107 -7.43 5.74 5.63
N GLY A 108 -6.40 4.93 5.39
CA GLY A 108 -5.25 5.25 4.54
C GLY A 108 -5.55 5.21 3.04
N LYS A 109 -4.47 5.02 2.25
CA LYS A 109 -4.53 4.90 0.77
C LYS A 109 -4.17 3.50 0.27
N GLY A 110 -3.82 2.58 1.17
CA GLY A 110 -3.62 1.18 0.86
C GLY A 110 -2.22 0.80 0.34
N ILE A 111 -1.28 1.74 0.18
CA ILE A 111 0.02 1.45 -0.46
C ILE A 111 0.82 0.40 0.29
N ALA A 112 0.95 0.49 1.62
CA ALA A 112 1.67 -0.50 2.40
C ALA A 112 0.94 -1.86 2.43
N ALA A 113 -0.39 -1.88 2.45
CA ALA A 113 -1.17 -3.11 2.31
C ALA A 113 -0.99 -3.73 0.90
N THR A 114 -0.94 -2.91 -0.15
CA THR A 114 -0.62 -3.38 -1.52
C THR A 114 0.80 -3.93 -1.63
N ALA A 115 1.77 -3.30 -0.98
CA ALA A 115 3.12 -3.87 -0.88
C ALA A 115 3.07 -5.26 -0.22
N GLY A 116 2.27 -5.43 0.85
CA GLY A 116 2.04 -6.74 1.47
C GLY A 116 1.42 -7.77 0.53
N LEU A 117 0.43 -7.36 -0.27
CA LEU A 117 -0.15 -8.22 -1.31
C LEU A 117 0.93 -8.62 -2.33
N ILE A 118 1.68 -7.68 -2.89
CA ILE A 118 2.74 -7.92 -3.87
C ILE A 118 3.79 -8.90 -3.32
N LEU A 119 4.24 -8.69 -2.08
CA LEU A 119 5.25 -9.55 -1.42
C LEU A 119 4.77 -10.98 -1.17
N SER A 120 3.47 -11.18 -0.94
CA SER A 120 2.88 -12.48 -0.66
C SER A 120 2.26 -13.17 -1.88
N PHE A 121 2.17 -12.48 -3.02
CA PHE A 121 1.47 -12.96 -4.21
C PHE A 121 2.34 -13.84 -5.08
N HIS A 122 3.36 -13.26 -5.74
CA HIS A 122 4.29 -13.97 -6.60
C HIS A 122 5.62 -13.20 -6.73
N PRO A 123 6.81 -13.87 -6.76
CA PRO A 123 8.12 -13.21 -6.75
C PRO A 123 8.33 -12.16 -7.86
N TYR A 124 7.84 -12.39 -9.06
CA TYR A 124 8.00 -11.43 -10.17
C TYR A 124 7.35 -10.08 -9.88
N PHE A 125 6.26 -10.04 -9.11
CA PHE A 125 5.61 -8.80 -8.72
C PHE A 125 6.45 -7.97 -7.75
N ILE A 126 7.29 -8.63 -6.94
CA ILE A 126 8.20 -7.96 -5.99
C ILE A 126 9.22 -7.11 -6.75
N VAL A 127 9.87 -7.70 -7.76
CA VAL A 127 10.88 -6.99 -8.56
C VAL A 127 10.29 -5.74 -9.20
N MET A 128 9.14 -5.88 -9.85
CA MET A 128 8.42 -4.75 -10.48
C MET A 128 8.06 -3.68 -9.45
N GLY A 129 7.46 -4.08 -8.31
CA GLY A 129 7.05 -3.15 -7.26
C GLY A 129 8.22 -2.37 -6.69
N VAL A 130 9.36 -3.04 -6.43
CA VAL A 130 10.59 -2.41 -5.94
C VAL A 130 11.15 -1.44 -6.98
N VAL A 131 11.30 -1.85 -8.23
CA VAL A 131 11.88 -1.02 -9.31
C VAL A 131 11.02 0.22 -9.55
N LEU A 132 9.71 0.07 -9.69
CA LEU A 132 8.82 1.21 -9.97
C LEU A 132 8.71 2.16 -8.77
N PHE A 133 8.56 1.62 -7.56
CA PHE A 133 8.45 2.48 -6.39
C PHE A 133 9.75 3.22 -6.09
N PHE A 134 10.84 2.48 -5.92
CA PHE A 134 12.11 3.11 -5.53
C PHE A 134 12.75 3.86 -6.70
N GLY A 135 12.57 3.43 -7.95
CA GLY A 135 13.00 4.20 -9.12
C GLY A 135 12.39 5.61 -9.13
N ALA A 136 11.07 5.72 -8.95
CA ALA A 136 10.41 7.01 -8.86
C ALA A 136 10.75 7.78 -7.56
N PHE A 137 10.77 7.08 -6.42
CA PHE A 137 11.00 7.71 -5.13
C PHE A 137 12.41 8.27 -4.98
N LEU A 138 13.44 7.52 -5.37
CA LEU A 138 14.84 7.96 -5.22
C LEU A 138 15.21 9.09 -6.18
N THR A 139 14.55 9.16 -7.35
CA THR A 139 14.81 10.23 -8.33
C THR A 139 14.02 11.50 -8.05
N THR A 140 12.78 11.39 -7.57
CA THR A 140 11.87 12.53 -7.43
C THR A 140 11.55 12.91 -5.97
N HIS A 141 11.77 12.01 -5.04
CA HIS A 141 11.32 12.09 -3.64
C HIS A 141 9.79 12.14 -3.46
N TYR A 142 9.00 11.79 -4.51
CA TYR A 142 7.54 11.75 -4.47
C TYR A 142 7.05 10.32 -4.21
N VAL A 143 6.69 10.02 -2.96
CA VAL A 143 6.05 8.74 -2.57
C VAL A 143 4.77 8.49 -3.38
N SER A 144 3.99 9.53 -3.65
CA SER A 144 2.75 9.43 -4.42
C SER A 144 2.97 8.99 -5.87
N LEU A 145 4.03 9.49 -6.52
CA LEU A 145 4.37 9.07 -7.88
C LEU A 145 4.74 7.58 -7.92
N GLY A 146 5.65 7.15 -7.02
CA GLY A 146 6.01 5.74 -6.90
C GLY A 146 4.77 4.85 -6.65
N SER A 147 3.85 5.31 -5.80
CA SER A 147 2.60 4.59 -5.50
C SER A 147 1.71 4.40 -6.74
N LEU A 148 1.52 5.46 -7.54
CA LEU A 148 0.73 5.40 -8.78
C LEU A 148 1.36 4.47 -9.81
N LEU A 149 2.69 4.53 -9.98
CA LEU A 149 3.43 3.66 -10.89
C LEU A 149 3.34 2.19 -10.47
N VAL A 150 3.40 1.89 -9.16
CA VAL A 150 3.23 0.51 -8.67
C VAL A 150 1.85 -0.04 -9.04
N TYR A 151 0.76 0.74 -8.87
CA TYR A 151 -0.57 0.25 -9.24
C TYR A 151 -0.72 0.06 -10.76
N ALA A 152 -0.21 0.98 -11.57
CA ALA A 152 -0.20 0.82 -13.03
C ALA A 152 0.62 -0.41 -13.45
N GLY A 153 1.82 -0.58 -12.91
CA GLY A 153 2.67 -1.75 -13.16
C GLY A 153 2.04 -3.05 -12.67
N PHE A 154 1.39 -3.04 -11.51
CA PHE A 154 0.67 -4.21 -10.98
C PHE A 154 -0.46 -4.65 -11.91
N MET A 155 -1.23 -3.70 -12.47
CA MET A 155 -2.28 -4.00 -13.44
C MET A 155 -1.70 -4.58 -14.74
N ILE A 156 -0.66 -3.95 -15.31
CA ILE A 156 -0.03 -4.42 -16.55
C ILE A 156 0.56 -5.82 -16.33
N GLN A 157 1.31 -6.00 -15.24
CA GLN A 157 1.96 -7.28 -14.94
C GLN A 157 0.94 -8.38 -14.66
N MET A 158 -0.20 -8.07 -14.02
CA MET A 158 -1.27 -9.04 -13.79
C MET A 158 -1.79 -9.61 -15.11
N VAL A 159 -2.02 -8.76 -16.10
CA VAL A 159 -2.48 -9.19 -17.44
C VAL A 159 -1.38 -9.99 -18.14
N VAL A 160 -0.16 -9.47 -18.19
CA VAL A 160 0.96 -10.14 -18.89
C VAL A 160 1.24 -11.51 -18.27
N CYS A 161 1.41 -11.60 -16.97
CA CYS A 161 1.70 -12.86 -16.28
C CYS A 161 0.52 -13.85 -16.38
N GLY A 162 -0.72 -13.38 -16.36
CA GLY A 162 -1.89 -14.22 -16.56
C GLY A 162 -1.93 -14.84 -17.95
N GLN A 163 -1.69 -14.04 -19.01
CA GLN A 163 -1.67 -14.54 -20.38
C GLN A 163 -0.45 -15.42 -20.68
N MET A 164 0.65 -15.26 -19.95
CA MET A 164 1.82 -16.15 -20.01
C MET A 164 1.66 -17.46 -19.23
N GLY A 165 0.50 -17.69 -18.58
CA GLY A 165 0.23 -18.91 -17.81
C GLY A 165 0.96 -18.99 -16.48
N LEU A 166 1.45 -17.88 -15.93
CA LEU A 166 2.22 -17.88 -14.68
C LEU A 166 1.41 -18.33 -13.46
N PHE A 167 0.08 -18.26 -13.53
CA PHE A 167 -0.83 -18.70 -12.46
C PHE A 167 -1.30 -20.15 -12.62
N GLY A 168 -0.62 -20.95 -13.46
CA GLY A 168 -0.99 -22.33 -13.76
C GLY A 168 -2.11 -22.43 -14.78
N ALA A 169 -2.77 -23.59 -14.85
CA ALA A 169 -3.88 -23.88 -15.78
C ALA A 169 -5.20 -23.20 -15.36
N MET A 170 -5.13 -21.91 -15.09
CA MET A 170 -6.30 -21.14 -14.66
C MET A 170 -7.23 -20.84 -15.87
N PRO A 171 -8.55 -21.06 -15.75
CA PRO A 171 -9.51 -20.71 -16.80
C PRO A 171 -9.48 -19.21 -17.14
N GLN A 172 -9.66 -18.88 -18.42
CA GLN A 172 -9.62 -17.49 -18.88
C GLN A 172 -10.66 -16.60 -18.17
N SER A 173 -11.81 -17.15 -17.79
CA SER A 173 -12.84 -16.42 -17.01
C SER A 173 -12.32 -15.98 -15.64
N GLN A 174 -11.50 -16.78 -14.98
CA GLN A 174 -10.88 -16.43 -13.70
C GLN A 174 -9.74 -15.42 -13.86
N LEU A 175 -8.98 -15.50 -14.95
CA LEU A 175 -8.00 -14.47 -15.30
C LEU A 175 -8.69 -13.10 -15.50
N TYR A 176 -9.81 -13.07 -16.22
CA TYR A 176 -10.59 -11.82 -16.37
C TYR A 176 -11.13 -11.30 -15.02
N GLU A 177 -11.52 -12.19 -14.11
CA GLU A 177 -11.92 -11.83 -12.75
C GLU A 177 -10.75 -11.19 -11.99
N MET A 178 -9.53 -11.75 -12.07
CA MET A 178 -8.32 -11.17 -11.47
C MET A 178 -7.99 -9.80 -12.07
N TYR A 179 -8.13 -9.65 -13.38
CA TYR A 179 -7.89 -8.36 -14.05
C TYR A 179 -8.90 -7.30 -13.60
N ALA A 180 -10.18 -7.68 -13.46
CA ALA A 180 -11.23 -6.78 -12.98
C ALA A 180 -10.99 -6.33 -11.53
N ILE A 181 -10.58 -7.25 -10.64
CA ILE A 181 -10.22 -6.91 -9.25
C ILE A 181 -9.03 -5.95 -9.23
N THR A 182 -7.98 -6.25 -10.01
CA THR A 182 -6.78 -5.41 -10.04
C THR A 182 -7.07 -4.03 -10.64
N ALA A 183 -7.91 -3.96 -11.68
CA ALA A 183 -8.38 -2.71 -12.25
C ALA A 183 -9.16 -1.88 -11.23
N PHE A 184 -10.08 -2.51 -10.50
CA PHE A 184 -10.84 -1.86 -9.42
C PHE A 184 -9.91 -1.28 -8.34
N LEU A 185 -8.92 -2.05 -7.88
CA LEU A 185 -7.93 -1.59 -6.90
C LEU A 185 -7.10 -0.43 -7.45
N THR A 186 -6.72 -0.47 -8.72
CA THR A 186 -5.98 0.59 -9.40
C THR A 186 -6.81 1.88 -9.46
N VAL A 187 -8.04 1.80 -9.93
CA VAL A 187 -8.95 2.96 -9.99
C VAL A 187 -9.18 3.55 -8.59
N MET A 188 -9.44 2.69 -7.60
CA MET A 188 -9.60 3.12 -6.21
C MET A 188 -8.34 3.83 -5.69
N ALA A 189 -7.15 3.32 -5.98
CA ALA A 189 -5.89 3.94 -5.57
C ALA A 189 -5.68 5.31 -6.24
N TYR A 190 -5.96 5.43 -7.52
CA TYR A 190 -5.89 6.71 -8.23
C TYR A 190 -6.89 7.71 -7.65
N TRP A 191 -8.12 7.27 -7.36
CA TRP A 191 -9.10 8.12 -6.68
C TRP A 191 -8.65 8.57 -5.29
N LYS A 192 -8.07 7.67 -4.48
CA LYS A 192 -7.49 8.02 -3.17
C LYS A 192 -6.29 8.97 -3.29
N HIS A 193 -5.59 8.97 -4.43
CA HIS A 193 -4.46 9.86 -4.71
C HIS A 193 -4.83 11.12 -5.52
N ARG A 194 -6.12 11.38 -5.80
CA ARG A 194 -6.55 12.50 -6.65
C ARG A 194 -5.93 13.85 -6.27
N GLN A 195 -5.83 14.15 -4.98
CA GLN A 195 -5.19 15.39 -4.51
C GLN A 195 -3.67 15.39 -4.72
N ASN A 196 -3.03 14.22 -4.65
CA ASN A 196 -1.61 14.10 -4.97
C ASN A 196 -1.38 14.26 -6.46
N ILE A 197 -2.25 13.69 -7.31
CA ILE A 197 -2.18 13.83 -8.78
C ILE A 197 -2.26 15.30 -9.16
N VAL A 198 -3.22 16.04 -8.60
CA VAL A 198 -3.32 17.49 -8.84
C VAL A 198 -2.03 18.20 -8.43
N ARG A 199 -1.47 17.89 -7.26
CA ARG A 199 -0.21 18.51 -6.82
C ARG A 199 1.00 18.10 -7.67
N LEU A 200 1.05 16.86 -8.15
CA LEU A 200 2.10 16.41 -9.07
C LEU A 200 2.06 17.18 -10.39
N ILE A 201 0.87 17.35 -10.97
CA ILE A 201 0.69 18.10 -12.23
C ILE A 201 1.10 19.58 -12.06
N HIS A 202 0.81 20.19 -10.92
CA HIS A 202 1.18 21.59 -10.64
C HIS A 202 2.60 21.75 -10.07
N GLY A 203 3.39 20.67 -9.96
CA GLY A 203 4.77 20.73 -9.45
C GLY A 203 4.91 21.04 -7.96
N ASN A 204 3.83 20.98 -7.18
CA ASN A 204 3.81 21.34 -5.76
C ASN A 204 3.52 20.13 -4.82
N GLU A 205 3.78 18.91 -5.29
CA GLU A 205 3.68 17.72 -4.44
C GLU A 205 4.76 17.72 -3.35
N ARG A 206 4.38 17.22 -2.18
CA ARG A 206 5.24 17.21 -0.99
C ARG A 206 6.32 16.14 -1.12
N LYS A 207 7.58 16.56 -1.20
CA LYS A 207 8.74 15.64 -1.13
C LYS A 207 8.81 14.95 0.22
N THR A 208 9.35 13.74 0.23
CA THR A 208 9.55 12.92 1.44
C THR A 208 10.98 12.41 1.45
N TYR A 209 11.67 12.64 2.56
CA TYR A 209 13.04 12.19 2.79
C TYR A 209 13.04 11.17 3.93
N LEU A 210 13.66 10.00 3.72
CA LEU A 210 13.74 8.93 4.73
C LEU A 210 14.66 9.32 5.88
N PHE A 211 15.72 10.05 5.59
CA PHE A 211 16.64 10.55 6.59
C PHE A 211 16.60 12.09 6.53
N LYS A 212 16.25 12.72 7.63
CA LYS A 212 16.48 14.15 7.76
C LYS A 212 18.00 14.34 7.75
N LYS A 213 18.57 14.84 6.67
CA LYS A 213 19.90 15.43 6.71
C LYS A 213 19.86 16.55 7.74
N LYS A 214 20.93 16.73 8.49
CA LYS A 214 21.18 17.81 9.46
C LYS A 214 21.11 19.23 8.84
N ALA A 215 20.32 19.44 7.80
CA ALA A 215 20.10 20.74 7.14
C ALA A 215 19.49 21.81 8.07
N ALA A 216 18.98 21.42 9.24
CA ALA A 216 18.51 22.36 10.25
C ALA A 216 19.68 22.85 11.15
N GLU A 217 20.76 22.10 11.29
CA GLU A 217 21.94 22.51 12.06
C GLU A 217 22.86 23.42 11.25
N GLU A 218 23.03 23.19 9.94
CA GLU A 218 23.80 24.07 9.04
C GLU A 218 23.15 25.46 8.86
N GLN A 219 21.83 25.58 8.91
CA GLN A 219 21.17 26.89 8.86
C GLN A 219 21.28 27.66 10.18
N THR A 220 21.49 26.99 11.30
CA THR A 220 21.67 27.65 12.59
C THR A 220 23.13 28.10 12.79
N GLU A 221 24.11 27.41 12.22
CA GLU A 221 25.53 27.82 12.24
C GLU A 221 25.80 29.03 11.34
N ILE A 222 25.12 29.11 10.15
CA ILE A 222 25.28 30.25 9.23
C ILE A 222 24.62 31.53 9.77
N SER A 223 23.56 31.39 10.61
CA SER A 223 22.89 32.53 11.24
C SER A 223 23.50 32.96 12.59
N GLY A 224 24.50 32.25 13.08
CA GLY A 224 25.18 32.48 14.39
C GLY A 224 26.52 33.15 14.31
N GLU A 225 27.07 33.41 13.12
CA GLU A 225 28.40 34.03 12.97
C GLU A 225 28.39 35.57 12.82
N ASP A 226 27.22 36.21 12.94
CA ASP A 226 27.09 37.68 12.96
C ASP A 226 26.51 38.16 14.31
N LYS A 227 27.26 37.95 15.41
CA LYS A 227 27.11 38.72 16.66
C LYS A 227 28.43 38.88 17.39
#